data_6d8b1ee0de66a85773abf54acc2e8738
#
_entry.id   6d8b1ee0de66a85773abf54acc2e8738
#
_cell.length_a   1.000
_cell.length_b   1.000
_cell.length_c   1.000
_cell.angle_alpha   90.00
_cell.angle_beta   90.00
_cell.angle_gamma   90.00
#
_symmetry.space_group_name_H-M   'P 1'
#
loop_
_entity.id
_entity.type
_entity.pdbx_description
1 polymer ?
#
loop_
_entity_poly.entity_id
_entity_poly.type
_entity_poly.pdbx_seq_one_letter_code
_entity_poly.pdbx_strand_id
1 'polypeptide(L)'
;MTDEARLDLHVHSRYSPDSRMTVEAIVMRVMEAGLRGFALTDHNTLQGLGKLAELQKKYPRYLFVPGVEISAHEGHLLAYGLSETPPRGRLVAETVDWVEAHGGVAVVAHPFRRNHGVGERVARETRVDALETRNGHNSEIANDRAELVAAQRHLGTTGGSDAHAPHEIGRAYTLVPEPLSTLDDLLEHLRHRATQAEGLSLTPWGQFRVGVRSAFLRVGRGFRPI
;
A
#
# COMPACT_ATOMS: atom_id res chain seq x y z
N MET A 1 -3.54 22.08 -16.36
CA MET A 1 -2.92 21.08 -15.47
C MET A 1 -4.09 20.46 -14.75
N THR A 2 -4.31 19.17 -14.89
CA THR A 2 -5.31 18.44 -14.10
C THR A 2 -4.87 18.54 -12.63
N ASP A 3 -5.78 18.98 -11.78
CA ASP A 3 -5.51 19.06 -10.35
C ASP A 3 -5.47 17.61 -9.85
N GLU A 4 -4.37 17.16 -9.24
CA GLU A 4 -4.17 15.79 -8.81
C GLU A 4 -3.94 15.76 -7.31
N ALA A 5 -4.64 14.84 -6.65
CA ALA A 5 -4.46 14.60 -5.23
C ALA A 5 -3.33 13.58 -5.00
N ARG A 6 -2.51 13.79 -3.95
CA ARG A 6 -1.44 12.88 -3.53
C ARG A 6 -1.88 12.06 -2.34
N LEU A 7 -1.90 10.73 -2.49
CA LEU A 7 -2.23 9.80 -1.41
C LEU A 7 -1.09 8.80 -1.20
N ASP A 8 -0.71 8.56 0.04
CA ASP A 8 0.17 7.45 0.41
C ASP A 8 -0.66 6.18 0.59
N LEU A 9 -0.65 5.29 -0.42
CA LEU A 9 -1.53 4.13 -0.42
C LEU A 9 -0.97 2.89 0.28
N HIS A 10 0.16 3.02 1.03
CA HIS A 10 0.75 1.90 1.75
C HIS A 10 1.41 2.36 3.05
N VAL A 11 0.66 2.30 4.17
CA VAL A 11 1.13 2.75 5.49
C VAL A 11 0.70 1.78 6.58
N HIS A 12 1.64 1.46 7.50
CA HIS A 12 1.43 0.55 8.62
C HIS A 12 1.32 1.26 9.95
N SER A 13 0.36 0.84 10.78
CA SER A 13 0.20 1.32 12.15
C SER A 13 0.58 0.27 13.19
N ARG A 14 0.37 0.59 14.46
CA ARG A 14 0.60 -0.32 15.59
C ARG A 14 -0.28 -1.59 15.59
N TYR A 15 -1.26 -1.67 14.72
CA TYR A 15 -2.05 -2.88 14.52
C TYR A 15 -1.33 -3.90 13.63
N SER A 16 -0.28 -3.47 12.95
CA SER A 16 0.68 -4.31 12.27
C SER A 16 1.81 -4.72 13.24
N PRO A 17 2.31 -5.97 13.17
CA PRO A 17 3.29 -6.44 14.15
C PRO A 17 4.68 -5.80 14.01
N ASP A 18 4.93 -5.05 12.96
CA ASP A 18 6.21 -4.44 12.60
C ASP A 18 6.23 -2.90 12.63
N SER A 19 5.09 -2.27 12.96
CA SER A 19 5.01 -0.83 13.19
C SER A 19 4.57 -0.50 14.62
N ARG A 20 4.94 0.68 15.10
CA ARG A 20 4.51 1.22 16.39
C ARG A 20 3.78 2.55 16.26
N MET A 21 3.54 2.99 15.04
CA MET A 21 2.85 4.28 14.82
C MET A 21 1.38 4.19 15.24
N THR A 22 0.91 5.18 15.98
CA THR A 22 -0.54 5.33 16.18
C THR A 22 -1.16 5.93 14.92
N VAL A 23 -2.44 5.65 14.68
CA VAL A 23 -3.14 6.20 13.50
C VAL A 23 -3.17 7.74 13.56
N GLU A 24 -3.25 8.32 14.77
CA GLU A 24 -3.15 9.77 14.95
C GLU A 24 -1.81 10.34 14.51
N ALA A 25 -0.71 9.65 14.85
CA ALA A 25 0.62 10.08 14.43
C ALA A 25 0.79 10.00 12.91
N ILE A 26 0.20 8.99 12.27
CA ILE A 26 0.16 8.86 10.81
C ILE A 26 -0.58 10.06 10.21
N VAL A 27 -1.79 10.36 10.69
CA VAL A 27 -2.60 11.50 10.22
C VAL A 27 -1.83 12.81 10.30
N MET A 28 -1.17 13.08 11.42
CA MET A 28 -0.36 14.30 11.58
C MET A 28 0.77 14.38 10.56
N ARG A 29 1.47 13.26 10.32
CA ARG A 29 2.56 13.22 9.33
C ARG A 29 2.06 13.35 7.89
N VAL A 30 0.91 12.76 7.56
CA VAL A 30 0.25 12.93 6.26
C VAL A 30 -0.05 14.40 5.98
N MET A 31 -0.57 15.11 6.98
CA MET A 31 -0.84 16.56 6.89
C MET A 31 0.45 17.37 6.72
N GLU A 32 1.48 17.09 7.52
CA GLU A 32 2.79 17.77 7.43
C GLU A 32 3.49 17.51 6.08
N ALA A 33 3.31 16.32 5.50
CA ALA A 33 3.85 15.98 4.19
C ALA A 33 3.06 16.59 3.02
N GLY A 34 1.96 17.31 3.29
CA GLY A 34 1.11 17.92 2.27
C GLY A 34 0.36 16.90 1.40
N LEU A 35 0.11 15.70 1.95
CA LEU A 35 -0.70 14.68 1.28
C LEU A 35 -2.19 14.95 1.50
N ARG A 36 -3.02 14.54 0.54
CA ARG A 36 -4.49 14.64 0.61
C ARG A 36 -5.08 13.51 1.46
N GLY A 37 -4.33 12.43 1.68
CA GLY A 37 -4.76 11.30 2.48
C GLY A 37 -3.78 10.12 2.45
N PHE A 38 -4.22 9.00 3.00
CA PHE A 38 -3.45 7.76 3.01
C PHE A 38 -4.36 6.53 3.13
N ALA A 39 -3.84 5.35 2.76
CA ALA A 39 -4.46 4.07 3.07
C ALA A 39 -3.78 3.45 4.30
N LEU A 40 -4.59 3.01 5.27
CA LEU A 40 -4.12 2.21 6.39
C LEU A 40 -4.12 0.75 5.96
N THR A 41 -2.93 0.15 5.81
CA THR A 41 -2.73 -1.17 5.20
C THR A 41 -2.01 -2.15 6.11
N ASP A 42 -2.44 -2.22 7.37
CA ASP A 42 -1.85 -3.14 8.35
C ASP A 42 -1.90 -4.59 7.89
N HIS A 43 -0.86 -5.38 8.20
CA HIS A 43 -0.74 -6.78 7.76
C HIS A 43 -1.89 -7.66 8.27
N ASN A 44 -2.66 -8.21 7.34
CA ASN A 44 -3.72 -9.21 7.58
C ASN A 44 -4.76 -8.80 8.63
N THR A 45 -5.00 -7.50 8.83
CA THR A 45 -5.95 -7.01 9.83
C THR A 45 -6.60 -5.69 9.44
N LEU A 46 -7.86 -5.53 9.80
CA LEU A 46 -8.64 -4.31 9.70
C LEU A 46 -8.93 -3.67 11.07
N GLN A 47 -8.22 -4.06 12.13
CA GLN A 47 -8.46 -3.57 13.49
C GLN A 47 -8.33 -2.05 13.63
N GLY A 48 -7.53 -1.40 12.79
CA GLY A 48 -7.35 0.05 12.77
C GLY A 48 -8.54 0.85 12.24
N LEU A 49 -9.50 0.22 11.55
CA LEU A 49 -10.57 0.91 10.82
C LEU A 49 -11.50 1.73 11.72
N GLY A 50 -11.80 1.25 12.93
CA GLY A 50 -12.61 2.01 13.88
C GLY A 50 -11.97 3.37 14.20
N LYS A 51 -10.65 3.38 14.43
CA LYS A 51 -9.90 4.60 14.69
C LYS A 51 -9.76 5.48 13.44
N LEU A 52 -9.58 4.86 12.30
CA LEU A 52 -9.54 5.57 11.02
C LEU A 52 -10.85 6.33 10.75
N ALA A 53 -11.99 5.67 10.96
CA ALA A 53 -13.32 6.28 10.78
C ALA A 53 -13.58 7.44 11.76
N GLU A 54 -13.10 7.34 13.01
CA GLU A 54 -13.16 8.45 13.99
C GLU A 54 -12.37 9.66 13.49
N LEU A 55 -11.14 9.43 13.00
CA LEU A 55 -10.27 10.49 12.50
C LEU A 55 -10.79 11.08 11.18
N GLN A 56 -11.41 10.27 10.31
CA GLN A 56 -12.06 10.77 9.10
C GLN A 56 -13.15 11.82 9.42
N LYS A 57 -13.96 11.58 10.44
CA LYS A 57 -14.97 12.55 10.88
C LYS A 57 -14.35 13.85 11.41
N LYS A 58 -13.20 13.74 12.08
CA LYS A 58 -12.48 14.90 12.63
C LYS A 58 -11.79 15.73 11.55
N TYR A 59 -11.35 15.09 10.46
CA TYR A 59 -10.59 15.71 9.39
C TYR A 59 -11.23 15.49 8.01
N PRO A 60 -12.44 16.04 7.76
CA PRO A 60 -13.24 15.70 6.57
C PRO A 60 -12.65 16.16 5.23
N ARG A 61 -11.62 17.02 5.27
CA ARG A 61 -10.91 17.46 4.05
C ARG A 61 -9.89 16.44 3.53
N TYR A 62 -9.56 15.44 4.35
CA TYR A 62 -8.60 14.39 4.00
C TYR A 62 -9.35 13.11 3.63
N LEU A 63 -8.71 12.25 2.87
CA LEU A 63 -9.25 10.93 2.54
C LEU A 63 -8.42 9.86 3.26
N PHE A 64 -9.02 9.19 4.24
CA PHE A 64 -8.41 8.08 4.96
C PHE A 64 -9.03 6.78 4.47
N VAL A 65 -8.23 6.00 3.76
CA VAL A 65 -8.68 4.83 3.02
C VAL A 65 -8.59 3.58 3.89
N PRO A 66 -9.69 2.84 4.10
CA PRO A 66 -9.65 1.51 4.68
C PRO A 66 -8.95 0.56 3.73
N GLY A 67 -7.85 -0.05 4.20
CA GLY A 67 -7.05 -0.98 3.43
C GLY A 67 -6.45 -2.06 4.30
N VAL A 68 -5.84 -3.04 3.67
CA VAL A 68 -5.11 -4.14 4.31
C VAL A 68 -4.00 -4.62 3.38
N GLU A 69 -2.83 -4.96 3.94
CA GLU A 69 -1.81 -5.72 3.21
C GLU A 69 -1.97 -7.21 3.54
N ILE A 70 -2.32 -7.99 2.52
CA ILE A 70 -2.64 -9.41 2.64
C ILE A 70 -1.40 -10.24 2.32
N SER A 71 -1.01 -11.14 3.22
CA SER A 71 0.02 -12.14 2.96
C SER A 71 -0.60 -13.31 2.18
N ALA A 72 -0.50 -13.26 0.86
CA ALA A 72 -0.85 -14.35 -0.03
C ALA A 72 0.30 -15.38 -0.12
N HIS A 73 0.08 -16.48 -0.85
CA HIS A 73 1.06 -17.56 -0.96
C HIS A 73 2.34 -17.12 -1.68
N GLU A 74 2.21 -16.36 -2.77
CA GLU A 74 3.35 -15.95 -3.60
C GLU A 74 3.96 -14.60 -3.18
N GLY A 75 3.28 -13.82 -2.35
CA GLY A 75 3.71 -12.48 -1.93
C GLY A 75 2.58 -11.65 -1.35
N HIS A 76 2.72 -10.34 -1.40
CA HIS A 76 1.75 -9.44 -0.78
C HIS A 76 0.83 -8.77 -1.81
N LEU A 77 -0.41 -8.52 -1.35
CA LEU A 77 -1.43 -7.73 -2.04
C LEU A 77 -1.91 -6.61 -1.12
N LEU A 78 -2.10 -5.43 -1.67
CA LEU A 78 -2.89 -4.37 -1.04
C LEU A 78 -4.35 -4.53 -1.48
N ALA A 79 -5.27 -4.41 -0.55
CA ALA A 79 -6.69 -4.37 -0.85
C ALA A 79 -7.32 -3.17 -0.17
N TYR A 80 -8.17 -2.44 -0.91
CA TYR A 80 -8.85 -1.24 -0.44
C TYR A 80 -10.35 -1.43 -0.49
N GLY A 81 -11.06 -0.78 0.45
CA GLY A 81 -12.52 -0.76 0.47
C GLY A 81 -13.20 -1.98 1.11
N LEU A 82 -12.44 -2.79 1.85
CA LEU A 82 -12.98 -3.97 2.51
C LEU A 82 -13.52 -3.67 3.91
N SER A 83 -14.57 -4.36 4.31
CA SER A 83 -15.15 -4.35 5.66
C SER A 83 -14.77 -5.57 6.50
N GLU A 84 -14.24 -6.62 5.87
CA GLU A 84 -13.77 -7.83 6.52
C GLU A 84 -12.40 -8.25 6.02
N THR A 85 -11.65 -8.96 6.88
CA THR A 85 -10.26 -9.33 6.59
C THR A 85 -10.21 -10.53 5.64
N PRO A 86 -9.53 -10.41 4.49
CA PRO A 86 -9.35 -11.53 3.57
C PRO A 86 -8.60 -12.69 4.21
N PRO A 87 -8.91 -13.95 3.82
CA PRO A 87 -8.13 -15.11 4.24
C PRO A 87 -6.69 -15.01 3.70
N ARG A 88 -5.70 -15.08 4.61
CA ARG A 88 -4.29 -15.10 4.23
C ARG A 88 -3.82 -16.47 3.70
N GLY A 89 -2.70 -16.50 2.98
CA GLY A 89 -2.04 -17.73 2.51
C GLY A 89 -2.70 -18.40 1.30
N ARG A 90 -3.77 -17.81 0.74
CA ARG A 90 -4.32 -18.22 -0.56
C ARG A 90 -3.39 -17.81 -1.70
N LEU A 91 -3.60 -18.40 -2.86
CA LEU A 91 -2.94 -17.92 -4.08
C LEU A 91 -3.31 -16.46 -4.35
N VAL A 92 -2.38 -15.72 -4.94
CA VAL A 92 -2.62 -14.30 -5.30
C VAL A 92 -3.88 -14.15 -6.14
N ALA A 93 -4.08 -15.00 -7.16
CA ALA A 93 -5.27 -14.96 -8.01
C ALA A 93 -6.57 -15.16 -7.23
N GLU A 94 -6.61 -16.16 -6.34
CA GLU A 94 -7.77 -16.43 -5.47
C GLU A 94 -8.06 -15.28 -4.50
N THR A 95 -6.99 -14.61 -4.04
CA THR A 95 -7.11 -13.47 -3.14
C THR A 95 -7.69 -12.25 -3.88
N VAL A 96 -7.27 -12.03 -5.14
CA VAL A 96 -7.86 -10.98 -6.00
C VAL A 96 -9.35 -11.23 -6.22
N ASP A 97 -9.72 -12.45 -6.64
CA ASP A 97 -11.12 -12.82 -6.86
C ASP A 97 -11.96 -12.61 -5.58
N TRP A 98 -11.40 -12.96 -4.42
CA TRP A 98 -12.07 -12.74 -3.14
C TRP A 98 -12.28 -11.24 -2.85
N VAL A 99 -11.25 -10.41 -3.06
CA VAL A 99 -11.32 -8.95 -2.84
C VAL A 99 -12.36 -8.31 -3.74
N GLU A 100 -12.36 -8.66 -5.04
CA GLU A 100 -13.35 -8.16 -6.00
C GLU A 100 -14.78 -8.59 -5.63
N ALA A 101 -14.99 -9.84 -5.23
CA ALA A 101 -16.29 -10.36 -4.80
C ALA A 101 -16.85 -9.64 -3.56
N HIS A 102 -15.98 -9.02 -2.73
CA HIS A 102 -16.35 -8.23 -1.55
C HIS A 102 -16.35 -6.71 -1.82
N GLY A 103 -16.35 -6.32 -3.11
CA GLY A 103 -16.46 -4.91 -3.53
C GLY A 103 -15.18 -4.10 -3.44
N GLY A 104 -14.07 -4.70 -3.01
CA GLY A 104 -12.77 -4.04 -2.91
C GLY A 104 -12.02 -3.94 -4.24
N VAL A 105 -10.84 -3.32 -4.19
CA VAL A 105 -9.86 -3.28 -5.27
C VAL A 105 -8.55 -3.85 -4.78
N ALA A 106 -7.97 -4.81 -5.52
CA ALA A 106 -6.70 -5.42 -5.22
C ALA A 106 -5.58 -4.83 -6.08
N VAL A 107 -4.43 -4.56 -5.44
CA VAL A 107 -3.21 -4.08 -6.07
C VAL A 107 -2.06 -4.99 -5.65
N VAL A 108 -1.23 -5.44 -6.59
CA VAL A 108 -0.04 -6.23 -6.25
C VAL A 108 0.99 -5.33 -5.58
N ALA A 109 1.30 -5.61 -4.31
CA ALA A 109 2.25 -4.84 -3.52
C ALA A 109 3.69 -5.15 -3.94
N HIS A 110 4.52 -4.12 -4.08
CA HIS A 110 5.98 -4.22 -4.31
C HIS A 110 6.44 -5.49 -5.05
N PRO A 111 5.96 -5.77 -6.29
CA PRO A 111 6.01 -7.10 -6.94
C PRO A 111 7.42 -7.70 -7.07
N PHE A 112 8.46 -6.87 -7.10
CA PHE A 112 9.85 -7.29 -7.26
C PHE A 112 10.73 -7.11 -6.03
N ARG A 113 10.11 -6.90 -4.85
CA ARG A 113 10.86 -6.95 -3.59
C ARG A 113 11.45 -8.34 -3.37
N ARG A 114 12.70 -8.41 -2.91
CA ARG A 114 13.42 -9.68 -2.70
C ARG A 114 12.65 -10.65 -1.79
N ASN A 115 12.05 -10.13 -0.73
CA ASN A 115 11.20 -10.90 0.18
C ASN A 115 9.77 -10.35 0.03
N HIS A 116 8.77 -11.22 -0.02
CA HIS A 116 7.35 -10.87 -0.10
C HIS A 116 6.88 -10.25 -1.43
N GLY A 117 7.75 -10.09 -2.43
CA GLY A 117 7.31 -9.75 -3.79
C GLY A 117 6.80 -10.99 -4.51
N VAL A 118 5.74 -10.85 -5.30
CA VAL A 118 5.10 -11.97 -6.02
C VAL A 118 5.96 -12.52 -7.18
N GLY A 119 6.96 -11.77 -7.64
CA GLY A 119 7.83 -12.14 -8.75
C GLY A 119 7.24 -11.94 -10.14
N GLU A 120 8.06 -12.19 -11.16
CA GLU A 120 7.77 -11.85 -12.56
C GLU A 120 6.50 -12.52 -13.08
N ARG A 121 6.41 -13.85 -12.93
CA ARG A 121 5.29 -14.61 -13.49
C ARG A 121 3.94 -14.11 -12.92
N VAL A 122 3.83 -14.02 -11.61
CA VAL A 122 2.58 -13.60 -10.96
C VAL A 122 2.24 -12.14 -11.27
N ALA A 123 3.24 -11.24 -11.25
CA ALA A 123 3.04 -9.85 -11.62
C ALA A 123 2.55 -9.67 -13.08
N ARG A 124 2.93 -10.59 -14.00
CA ARG A 124 2.50 -10.56 -15.39
C ARG A 124 1.16 -11.23 -15.66
N GLU A 125 0.81 -12.27 -14.90
CA GLU A 125 -0.33 -13.14 -15.21
C GLU A 125 -1.57 -12.80 -14.36
N THR A 126 -1.40 -12.23 -13.14
CA THR A 126 -2.54 -11.94 -12.26
C THR A 126 -3.43 -10.85 -12.84
N ARG A 127 -4.73 -11.09 -12.86
CA ARG A 127 -5.73 -10.10 -13.28
C ARG A 127 -5.92 -9.07 -12.17
N VAL A 128 -5.31 -7.91 -12.31
CA VAL A 128 -5.47 -6.74 -11.44
C VAL A 128 -5.56 -5.46 -12.28
N ASP A 129 -6.06 -4.40 -11.71
CA ASP A 129 -6.17 -3.10 -12.39
C ASP A 129 -4.92 -2.24 -12.19
N ALA A 130 -4.19 -2.45 -11.09
CA ALA A 130 -2.99 -1.69 -10.78
C ALA A 130 -1.87 -2.54 -10.15
N LEU A 131 -0.62 -2.09 -10.29
CA LEU A 131 0.55 -2.56 -9.54
C LEU A 131 1.13 -1.43 -8.70
N GLU A 132 1.65 -1.75 -7.52
CA GLU A 132 2.48 -0.81 -6.76
C GLU A 132 3.86 -0.74 -7.41
N THR A 133 4.10 0.31 -8.19
CA THR A 133 5.33 0.50 -8.95
C THR A 133 6.34 1.39 -8.25
N ARG A 134 5.88 2.25 -7.33
CA ARG A 134 6.76 3.07 -6.48
C ARG A 134 6.50 2.75 -5.02
N ASN A 135 7.37 1.93 -4.44
CA ASN A 135 7.34 1.62 -3.01
C ASN A 135 8.55 2.23 -2.32
N GLY A 136 8.31 2.98 -1.25
CA GLY A 136 9.33 3.74 -0.53
C GLY A 136 10.41 2.90 0.14
N HIS A 137 10.21 1.59 0.30
CA HIS A 137 11.18 0.64 0.84
C HIS A 137 11.88 -0.21 -0.24
N ASN A 138 11.49 -0.08 -1.51
CA ASN A 138 12.15 -0.79 -2.60
C ASN A 138 13.43 -0.09 -3.08
N SER A 139 14.27 -0.88 -3.77
CA SER A 139 15.32 -0.32 -4.63
C SER A 139 14.72 0.31 -5.88
N GLU A 140 15.44 1.23 -6.50
CA GLU A 140 15.09 1.79 -7.80
C GLU A 140 14.87 0.68 -8.85
N ILE A 141 15.80 -0.26 -8.93
CA ILE A 141 15.70 -1.41 -9.87
C ILE A 141 14.39 -2.18 -9.69
N ALA A 142 13.95 -2.41 -8.45
CA ALA A 142 12.70 -3.13 -8.19
C ALA A 142 11.47 -2.32 -8.60
N ASN A 143 11.50 -1.01 -8.36
CA ASN A 143 10.43 -0.09 -8.74
C ASN A 143 10.35 0.06 -10.27
N ASP A 144 11.48 0.28 -10.95
CA ASP A 144 11.53 0.41 -12.42
C ASP A 144 11.05 -0.86 -13.14
N ARG A 145 11.38 -2.03 -12.56
CA ARG A 145 10.88 -3.30 -13.07
C ARG A 145 9.36 -3.43 -12.94
N ALA A 146 8.80 -2.97 -11.83
CA ALA A 146 7.35 -2.94 -11.62
C ALA A 146 6.66 -1.99 -12.61
N GLU A 147 7.25 -0.82 -12.83
CA GLU A 147 6.76 0.16 -13.80
C GLU A 147 6.77 -0.39 -15.23
N LEU A 148 7.86 -1.06 -15.62
CA LEU A 148 7.95 -1.72 -16.93
C LEU A 148 6.82 -2.74 -17.13
N VAL A 149 6.56 -3.59 -16.14
CA VAL A 149 5.48 -4.59 -16.21
C VAL A 149 4.11 -3.91 -16.28
N ALA A 150 3.86 -2.88 -15.48
CA ALA A 150 2.61 -2.13 -15.51
C ALA A 150 2.37 -1.49 -16.88
N ALA A 151 3.40 -0.84 -17.45
CA ALA A 151 3.34 -0.24 -18.78
C ALA A 151 3.04 -1.28 -19.88
N GLN A 152 3.74 -2.42 -19.88
CA GLN A 152 3.53 -3.51 -20.85
C GLN A 152 2.14 -4.14 -20.78
N ARG A 153 1.50 -4.10 -19.61
CA ARG A 153 0.17 -4.63 -19.36
C ARG A 153 -0.93 -3.57 -19.42
N HIS A 154 -0.59 -2.31 -19.64
CA HIS A 154 -1.52 -1.17 -19.60
C HIS A 154 -2.31 -1.12 -18.28
N LEU A 155 -1.63 -1.31 -17.16
CA LEU A 155 -2.21 -1.24 -15.82
C LEU A 155 -2.05 0.17 -15.24
N GLY A 156 -2.94 0.54 -14.31
CA GLY A 156 -2.72 1.67 -13.41
C GLY A 156 -1.50 1.43 -12.52
N THR A 157 -0.92 2.51 -12.00
CA THR A 157 0.20 2.42 -11.08
C THR A 157 -0.14 3.06 -9.75
N THR A 158 0.32 2.46 -8.65
CA THR A 158 0.21 3.04 -7.32
C THR A 158 1.57 3.23 -6.69
N GLY A 159 1.65 4.25 -5.84
CA GLY A 159 2.81 4.51 -4.99
C GLY A 159 2.41 4.51 -3.51
N GLY A 160 3.26 3.97 -2.68
CA GLY A 160 3.11 3.97 -1.24
C GLY A 160 4.45 3.95 -0.52
N SER A 161 4.53 4.63 0.62
CA SER A 161 5.78 4.70 1.38
C SER A 161 6.16 3.36 2.02
N ASP A 162 5.16 2.51 2.30
CA ASP A 162 5.32 1.31 3.12
C ASP A 162 5.88 1.65 4.50
N ALA A 163 5.41 2.80 5.01
CA ALA A 163 5.96 3.42 6.20
C ALA A 163 5.67 2.61 7.46
N HIS A 164 6.73 2.37 8.22
CA HIS A 164 6.72 1.77 9.54
C HIS A 164 7.26 2.74 10.62
N ALA A 165 7.68 3.93 10.19
CA ALA A 165 8.12 5.02 11.05
C ALA A 165 7.66 6.38 10.47
N PRO A 166 7.40 7.42 11.32
CA PRO A 166 6.80 8.67 10.86
C PRO A 166 7.56 9.37 9.73
N HIS A 167 8.88 9.34 9.74
CA HIS A 167 9.72 9.99 8.74
C HIS A 167 9.73 9.32 7.36
N GLU A 168 9.11 8.14 7.24
CA GLU A 168 8.99 7.38 6.00
C GLU A 168 7.73 7.78 5.20
N ILE A 169 6.69 8.30 5.88
CA ILE A 169 5.40 8.68 5.28
C ILE A 169 5.61 9.72 4.16
N GLY A 170 4.98 9.47 3.01
CA GLY A 170 5.02 10.34 1.85
C GLY A 170 6.29 10.21 0.99
N ARG A 171 7.17 9.23 1.26
CA ARG A 171 8.34 8.97 0.40
C ARG A 171 7.96 8.51 -1.00
N ALA A 172 6.88 7.74 -1.11
CA ALA A 172 6.22 7.42 -2.34
C ALA A 172 4.71 7.58 -2.13
N TYR A 173 4.01 7.94 -3.18
CA TYR A 173 2.59 8.25 -3.15
C TYR A 173 1.96 8.03 -4.52
N THR A 174 0.64 8.00 -4.53
CA THR A 174 -0.17 7.87 -5.74
C THR A 174 -0.76 9.25 -6.11
N LEU A 175 -0.62 9.63 -7.36
CA LEU A 175 -1.37 10.70 -7.98
C LEU A 175 -2.74 10.17 -8.40
N VAL A 176 -3.79 10.84 -7.95
CA VAL A 176 -5.17 10.50 -8.26
C VAL A 176 -5.83 11.72 -8.87
N PRO A 177 -6.46 11.61 -10.06
CA PRO A 177 -7.17 12.72 -10.67
C PRO A 177 -8.30 13.27 -9.78
N GLU A 178 -8.54 14.57 -9.82
CA GLU A 178 -9.74 15.16 -9.22
C GLU A 178 -10.96 15.03 -10.18
N PRO A 179 -12.19 14.90 -9.66
CA PRO A 179 -12.57 15.03 -8.27
C PRO A 179 -12.26 13.77 -7.43
N LEU A 180 -11.70 13.96 -6.23
CA LEU A 180 -11.43 12.91 -5.26
C LEU A 180 -11.97 13.33 -3.89
N SER A 181 -13.15 12.88 -3.53
CA SER A 181 -13.84 13.25 -2.29
C SER A 181 -14.17 12.06 -1.40
N THR A 182 -14.35 10.89 -1.99
CA THR A 182 -14.82 9.69 -1.31
C THR A 182 -13.91 8.48 -1.57
N LEU A 183 -14.10 7.43 -0.79
CA LEU A 183 -13.47 6.13 -1.05
C LEU A 183 -13.87 5.59 -2.43
N ASP A 184 -15.15 5.72 -2.80
CA ASP A 184 -15.66 5.19 -4.06
C ASP A 184 -15.01 5.88 -5.27
N ASP A 185 -14.74 7.20 -5.18
CA ASP A 185 -13.98 7.91 -6.22
C ASP A 185 -12.58 7.28 -6.41
N LEU A 186 -11.87 7.00 -5.32
CA LEU A 186 -10.57 6.34 -5.38
C LEU A 186 -10.65 4.95 -6.00
N LEU A 187 -11.61 4.12 -5.54
CA LEU A 187 -11.78 2.77 -6.07
C LEU A 187 -12.12 2.78 -7.56
N GLU A 188 -12.91 3.75 -8.02
CA GLU A 188 -13.22 3.94 -9.43
C GLU A 188 -11.98 4.33 -10.23
N HIS A 189 -11.18 5.29 -9.76
CA HIS A 189 -9.92 5.66 -10.40
C HIS A 189 -8.94 4.47 -10.51
N LEU A 190 -8.85 3.63 -9.47
CA LEU A 190 -8.03 2.41 -9.52
C LEU A 190 -8.54 1.42 -10.57
N ARG A 191 -9.87 1.13 -10.60
CA ARG A 191 -10.48 0.24 -11.60
C ARG A 191 -10.31 0.74 -13.03
N HIS A 192 -10.37 2.05 -13.23
CA HIS A 192 -10.16 2.68 -14.53
C HIS A 192 -8.69 2.90 -14.90
N ARG A 193 -7.75 2.46 -14.02
CA ARG A 193 -6.30 2.57 -14.26
C ARG A 193 -5.84 4.02 -14.46
N ALA A 194 -6.52 4.95 -13.82
CA ALA A 194 -6.29 6.38 -13.96
C ALA A 194 -5.25 6.94 -12.97
N THR A 195 -4.70 6.09 -12.11
CA THR A 195 -3.73 6.48 -11.09
C THR A 195 -2.30 6.37 -11.58
N GLN A 196 -1.41 7.20 -11.05
CA GLN A 196 0.02 7.20 -11.34
C GLN A 196 0.83 7.19 -10.04
N ALA A 197 1.96 6.47 -10.07
CA ALA A 197 2.87 6.37 -8.93
C ALA A 197 3.99 7.38 -9.02
N GLU A 198 4.30 8.03 -7.89
CA GLU A 198 5.46 8.91 -7.75
C GLU A 198 6.21 8.65 -6.45
N GLY A 199 7.43 9.15 -6.34
CA GLY A 199 8.21 9.15 -5.12
C GLY A 199 9.60 8.57 -5.23
N LEU A 200 10.21 8.39 -4.07
CA LEU A 200 11.61 8.03 -3.92
C LEU A 200 11.77 6.55 -3.51
N SER A 201 12.71 5.90 -4.12
CA SER A 201 13.19 4.57 -3.74
C SER A 201 14.22 4.66 -2.61
N LEU A 202 14.50 3.53 -1.95
CA LEU A 202 15.61 3.45 -0.99
C LEU A 202 16.96 3.38 -1.70
N THR A 203 17.90 4.19 -1.19
CA THR A 203 19.32 3.98 -1.50
C THR A 203 19.81 2.63 -0.95
N PRO A 204 20.93 2.08 -1.44
CA PRO A 204 21.50 0.84 -0.89
C PRO A 204 21.71 0.89 0.62
N TRP A 205 22.16 2.03 1.17
CA TRP A 205 22.29 2.24 2.59
C TRP A 205 20.94 2.24 3.34
N GLY A 206 19.92 2.85 2.75
CA GLY A 206 18.55 2.83 3.27
C GLY A 206 18.00 1.40 3.34
N GLN A 207 18.21 0.60 2.30
CA GLN A 207 17.81 -0.82 2.27
C GLN A 207 18.49 -1.63 3.37
N PHE A 208 19.80 -1.41 3.59
CA PHE A 208 20.53 -2.05 4.68
C PHE A 208 19.91 -1.70 6.06
N ARG A 209 19.63 -0.42 6.32
CA ARG A 209 19.00 0.02 7.59
C ARG A 209 17.61 -0.59 7.81
N VAL A 210 16.78 -0.63 6.79
CA VAL A 210 15.45 -1.27 6.85
C VAL A 210 15.59 -2.77 7.10
N GLY A 211 16.52 -3.44 6.42
CA GLY A 211 16.82 -4.86 6.63
C GLY A 211 17.24 -5.17 8.07
N VAL A 212 18.14 -4.36 8.66
CA VAL A 212 18.55 -4.49 10.04
C VAL A 212 17.37 -4.30 10.99
N ARG A 213 16.55 -3.24 10.80
CA ARG A 213 15.36 -3.00 11.62
C ARG A 213 14.39 -4.19 11.57
N SER A 214 14.09 -4.69 10.36
CA SER A 214 13.20 -5.84 10.16
C SER A 214 13.73 -7.11 10.84
N ALA A 215 15.04 -7.35 10.81
CA ALA A 215 15.67 -8.46 11.50
C ALA A 215 15.51 -8.35 13.04
N PHE A 216 15.73 -7.17 13.62
CA PHE A 216 15.51 -6.94 15.05
C PHE A 216 14.04 -7.16 15.46
N LEU A 217 13.09 -6.65 14.68
CA LEU A 217 11.66 -6.85 14.94
C LEU A 217 11.27 -8.33 14.84
N ARG A 218 11.86 -9.08 13.89
CA ARG A 218 11.62 -10.51 13.71
C ARG A 218 12.14 -11.32 14.90
N VAL A 219 13.31 -10.98 15.43
CA VAL A 219 13.85 -11.59 16.66
C VAL A 219 12.92 -11.30 17.84
N GLY A 220 12.50 -10.04 18.01
CA GLY A 220 11.58 -9.64 19.09
C GLY A 220 10.22 -10.34 19.04
N ARG A 221 9.79 -10.84 17.88
CA ARG A 221 8.56 -11.64 17.68
C ARG A 221 8.77 -13.15 17.80
N GLY A 222 9.96 -13.60 18.16
CA GLY A 222 10.28 -15.04 18.21
C GLY A 222 10.19 -15.71 16.83
N PHE A 223 10.62 -15.01 15.77
CA PHE A 223 10.60 -15.48 14.37
C PHE A 223 9.22 -15.80 13.79
N ARG A 224 8.13 -15.36 14.41
CA ARG A 224 6.78 -15.54 13.84
C ARG A 224 6.66 -14.76 12.53
N PRO A 225 6.05 -15.36 11.47
CA PRO A 225 5.78 -14.65 10.22
C PRO A 225 4.76 -13.53 10.44
N ILE A 226 4.77 -12.57 9.54
CA ILE A 226 3.77 -11.49 9.44
C ILE A 226 2.53 -12.01 8.75
#